data_68c1bf44da87c44c2f3e8ef2a843b261
#
_entry.id   68c1bf44da87c44c2f3e8ef2a843b261
#
_cell.length_a   1.000
_cell.length_b   1.000
_cell.length_c   1.000
_cell.angle_alpha   90.00
_cell.angle_beta   90.00
_cell.angle_gamma   90.00
#
_symmetry.space_group_name_H-M   'P 1'
#
loop_
_entity.id
_entity.type
_entity.pdbx_description
1 polymer ?
#
loop_
_entity_poly.entity_id
_entity_poly.type
_entity_poly.pdbx_seq_one_letter_code
_entity_poly.pdbx_strand_id
1 'polypeptide(L)'
;FFDKALAMGADFIATGHYVRLRRNDQIPNPKSQINPKLQTTNYKLLTARGKNKDQSYFLWTLTQKQLAKCLFPIGEIESKTEVRRLAAEHGLPVADKKDSQGVCFMGPVDVGEFIKPYVRQTVGAIVTTAGEKIGTHAGLDFYTIGQRKGIGVGGTGPYYVTRKDYKSNTLVVAPAGDQSALESRSLVASEVSFIGVEPEGEIQIQAAIRYRQEPVPARLERLVSGQW
;
A
#
# COMPACT_ATOMS: atom_id res chain seq x y z
N PHE A 1 8.59 15.15 -9.45
CA PHE A 1 9.99 14.97 -9.06
C PHE A 1 10.82 14.34 -10.18
N PHE A 2 10.42 13.16 -10.71
CA PHE A 2 11.14 12.41 -11.73
C PHE A 2 11.51 13.27 -12.96
N ASP A 3 10.51 13.85 -13.61
CA ASP A 3 10.71 14.64 -14.81
C ASP A 3 11.59 15.88 -14.56
N LYS A 4 11.44 16.50 -13.39
CA LYS A 4 12.27 17.66 -13.00
C LYS A 4 13.72 17.27 -12.82
N ALA A 5 14.02 16.13 -12.18
CA ALA A 5 15.39 15.66 -11.98
C ALA A 5 16.08 15.36 -13.32
N LEU A 6 15.39 14.67 -14.24
CA LEU A 6 15.92 14.40 -15.58
C LEU A 6 16.13 15.69 -16.39
N ALA A 7 15.20 16.64 -16.30
CA ALA A 7 15.34 17.95 -16.95
C ALA A 7 16.51 18.78 -16.39
N MET A 8 16.95 18.49 -15.18
CA MET A 8 18.15 19.08 -14.57
C MET A 8 19.45 18.31 -14.89
N GLY A 9 19.39 17.30 -15.76
CA GLY A 9 20.55 16.55 -16.21
C GLY A 9 20.88 15.30 -15.38
N ALA A 10 19.98 14.84 -14.51
CA ALA A 10 20.20 13.59 -13.79
C ALA A 10 20.04 12.38 -14.71
N ASP A 11 20.98 11.45 -14.66
CA ASP A 11 20.90 10.18 -15.39
C ASP A 11 20.00 9.17 -14.67
N PHE A 12 20.05 9.17 -13.33
CA PHE A 12 19.30 8.29 -12.47
C PHE A 12 18.75 9.02 -11.24
N ILE A 13 17.74 8.42 -10.65
CA ILE A 13 17.14 8.86 -9.39
C ILE A 13 17.33 7.75 -8.35
N ALA A 14 18.08 8.03 -7.30
CA ALA A 14 18.23 7.15 -6.16
C ALA A 14 17.30 7.56 -5.03
N THR A 15 16.59 6.61 -4.44
CA THR A 15 15.71 6.87 -3.30
C THR A 15 15.89 5.84 -2.21
N GLY A 16 15.62 6.27 -0.96
CA GLY A 16 15.68 5.43 0.23
C GLY A 16 14.44 4.54 0.42
N HIS A 17 13.72 4.16 -0.63
CA HIS A 17 12.62 3.22 -0.52
C HIS A 17 13.14 1.81 -0.31
N TYR A 18 12.54 1.12 0.65
CA TYR A 18 12.77 -0.30 0.88
C TYR A 18 12.01 -1.11 -0.16
N VAL A 19 12.62 -1.29 -1.32
CA VAL A 19 12.11 -2.04 -2.46
C VAL A 19 13.28 -2.53 -3.29
N ARG A 20 13.14 -3.66 -3.96
CA ARG A 20 14.19 -4.19 -4.86
C ARG A 20 13.77 -4.02 -6.31
N LEU A 21 14.74 -3.66 -7.14
CA LEU A 21 14.59 -3.59 -8.58
C LEU A 21 15.50 -4.62 -9.24
N ARG A 22 14.95 -5.42 -10.13
CA ARG A 22 15.72 -6.41 -10.90
C ARG A 22 15.43 -6.26 -12.39
N ARG A 23 16.44 -6.43 -13.19
CA ARG A 23 16.27 -6.63 -14.64
C ARG A 23 15.89 -8.10 -14.91
N ASN A 24 15.17 -8.35 -15.98
CA ASN A 24 14.73 -9.71 -16.31
C ASN A 24 15.91 -10.66 -16.55
N ASP A 25 17.02 -10.17 -17.09
CA ASP A 25 18.26 -10.93 -17.29
C ASP A 25 18.96 -11.32 -15.97
N GLN A 26 18.64 -10.66 -14.87
CA GLN A 26 19.20 -10.89 -13.52
C GLN A 26 18.32 -11.77 -12.63
N ILE A 27 17.16 -12.20 -13.13
CA ILE A 27 16.23 -13.05 -12.37
C ILE A 27 16.50 -14.51 -12.76
N PRO A 28 17.01 -15.35 -11.86
CA PRO A 28 17.13 -16.77 -12.10
C PRO A 28 15.74 -17.34 -12.42
N ASN A 29 15.57 -17.87 -13.64
CA ASN A 29 14.30 -18.46 -14.03
C ASN A 29 14.45 -19.96 -14.20
N PRO A 30 14.05 -20.78 -13.18
CA PRO A 30 14.13 -22.23 -13.30
C PRO A 30 13.07 -22.87 -14.21
N LYS A 31 12.04 -22.13 -14.64
CA LYS A 31 10.94 -22.68 -15.47
C LYS A 31 10.30 -21.60 -16.35
N SER A 32 11.07 -21.01 -17.27
CA SER A 32 10.47 -20.04 -18.20
C SER A 32 9.80 -20.70 -19.40
N GLN A 33 8.63 -21.25 -19.17
CA GLN A 33 7.59 -21.28 -20.21
C GLN A 33 6.68 -20.05 -20.04
N ILE A 34 7.25 -18.88 -19.76
CA ILE A 34 6.49 -17.65 -19.67
C ILE A 34 6.28 -17.13 -21.09
N ASN A 35 5.01 -16.86 -21.41
CA ASN A 35 4.51 -16.25 -22.62
C ASN A 35 5.52 -15.23 -23.20
N PRO A 36 5.98 -15.38 -24.46
CA PRO A 36 6.95 -14.49 -25.09
C PRO A 36 6.56 -12.99 -25.05
N LYS A 37 5.27 -12.68 -25.00
CA LYS A 37 4.76 -11.29 -24.83
C LYS A 37 5.13 -10.66 -23.48
N LEU A 38 5.39 -11.45 -22.43
CA LEU A 38 5.84 -10.96 -21.12
C LEU A 38 7.34 -10.63 -21.08
N GLN A 39 8.10 -10.96 -22.11
CA GLN A 39 9.53 -10.67 -22.22
C GLN A 39 9.83 -9.18 -22.50
N THR A 40 8.83 -8.37 -22.80
CA THR A 40 9.01 -6.93 -23.09
C THR A 40 9.21 -6.06 -21.84
N THR A 41 9.02 -6.60 -20.65
CA THR A 41 9.28 -5.87 -19.40
C THR A 41 10.72 -6.09 -18.95
N ASN A 42 11.54 -5.03 -19.05
CA ASN A 42 12.95 -5.11 -18.68
C ASN A 42 13.19 -5.11 -17.16
N TYR A 43 12.22 -4.64 -16.35
CA TYR A 43 12.36 -4.44 -14.92
C TYR A 43 11.21 -5.06 -14.15
N LYS A 44 11.53 -5.65 -13.00
CA LYS A 44 10.58 -6.13 -11.99
C LYS A 44 10.81 -5.40 -10.68
N LEU A 45 9.73 -4.89 -10.12
CA LEU A 45 9.72 -4.35 -8.77
C LEU A 45 9.41 -5.51 -7.80
N LEU A 46 10.28 -5.73 -6.83
CA LEU A 46 10.17 -6.82 -5.86
C LEU A 46 10.06 -6.24 -4.45
N THR A 47 9.39 -6.94 -3.57
CA THR A 47 9.37 -6.59 -2.13
C THR A 47 10.79 -6.54 -1.57
N ALA A 48 11.01 -5.66 -0.58
CA ALA A 48 12.29 -5.57 0.12
C ALA A 48 12.65 -6.88 0.82
N ARG A 49 13.94 -7.10 1.13
CA ARG A 49 14.34 -8.22 1.99
C ARG A 49 13.74 -8.10 3.37
N GLY A 50 13.80 -6.91 3.97
CA GLY A 50 13.20 -6.60 5.25
C GLY A 50 11.69 -6.39 5.11
N LYS A 51 10.90 -7.46 5.18
CA LYS A 51 9.43 -7.44 5.00
C LYS A 51 8.71 -6.39 5.86
N ASN A 52 9.21 -6.11 7.08
CA ASN A 52 8.61 -5.14 7.99
C ASN A 52 8.69 -3.68 7.53
N LYS A 53 9.57 -3.38 6.56
CA LYS A 53 9.80 -2.04 6.02
C LYS A 53 9.53 -1.95 4.52
N ASP A 54 8.99 -3.01 3.92
CA ASP A 54 8.68 -3.02 2.50
C ASP A 54 7.80 -1.82 2.12
N GLN A 55 8.20 -1.14 1.05
CA GLN A 55 7.51 0.03 0.52
C GLN A 55 7.14 -0.13 -0.96
N SER A 56 7.21 -1.35 -1.48
CA SER A 56 6.90 -1.64 -2.88
C SER A 56 5.49 -1.18 -3.28
N TYR A 57 4.53 -1.25 -2.37
CA TYR A 57 3.15 -0.83 -2.60
C TYR A 57 2.98 0.68 -2.87
N PHE A 58 3.90 1.54 -2.42
CA PHE A 58 3.88 2.97 -2.74
C PHE A 58 4.27 3.27 -4.19
N LEU A 59 4.93 2.34 -4.85
CA LEU A 59 5.53 2.53 -6.17
C LEU A 59 4.71 1.87 -7.29
N TRP A 60 3.46 1.56 -7.02
CA TRP A 60 2.54 0.84 -7.90
C TRP A 60 2.26 1.53 -9.24
N THR A 61 2.44 2.86 -9.31
CA THR A 61 2.23 3.64 -10.53
C THR A 61 3.47 3.80 -11.41
N LEU A 62 4.64 3.26 -10.98
CA LEU A 62 5.86 3.40 -11.76
C LEU A 62 5.81 2.59 -13.05
N THR A 63 6.18 3.23 -14.13
CA THR A 63 6.27 2.63 -15.46
C THR A 63 7.64 2.01 -15.70
N GLN A 64 7.77 1.13 -16.69
CA GLN A 64 9.05 0.56 -17.14
C GLN A 64 10.08 1.63 -17.49
N LYS A 65 9.64 2.71 -18.14
CA LYS A 65 10.51 3.85 -18.50
C LYS A 65 11.09 4.54 -17.26
N GLN A 66 10.27 4.70 -16.22
CA GLN A 66 10.71 5.30 -14.96
C GLN A 66 11.63 4.35 -14.19
N LEU A 67 11.26 3.05 -14.10
CA LEU A 67 12.08 2.04 -13.44
C LEU A 67 13.48 1.90 -14.03
N ALA A 68 13.62 2.08 -15.34
CA ALA A 68 14.93 2.09 -16.02
C ALA A 68 15.88 3.18 -15.49
N LYS A 69 15.36 4.21 -14.85
CA LYS A 69 16.10 5.35 -14.30
C LYS A 69 16.07 5.42 -12.77
N CYS A 70 15.52 4.39 -12.10
CA CYS A 70 15.43 4.36 -10.64
C CYS A 70 16.51 3.45 -10.03
N LEU A 71 17.02 3.87 -8.87
CA LEU A 71 17.91 3.09 -8.01
C LEU A 71 17.32 3.02 -6.60
N PHE A 72 17.31 1.82 -6.01
CA PHE A 72 16.81 1.55 -4.67
C PHE A 72 17.91 0.85 -3.84
N PRO A 73 18.93 1.60 -3.38
CA PRO A 73 20.15 1.02 -2.82
C PRO A 73 19.94 0.26 -1.51
N ILE A 74 18.87 0.55 -0.76
CA ILE A 74 18.63 -0.07 0.55
C ILE A 74 17.64 -1.24 0.51
N GLY A 75 17.08 -1.57 -0.63
CA GLY A 75 16.08 -2.64 -0.77
C GLY A 75 16.60 -4.05 -0.46
N GLU A 76 17.90 -4.27 -0.60
CA GLU A 76 18.56 -5.55 -0.28
C GLU A 76 18.96 -5.66 1.20
N ILE A 77 18.84 -4.59 1.98
CA ILE A 77 19.23 -4.57 3.39
C ILE A 77 18.03 -5.05 4.23
N GLU A 78 18.29 -6.03 5.10
CA GLU A 78 17.24 -6.70 5.87
C GLU A 78 16.62 -5.84 6.97
N SER A 79 17.41 -4.93 7.56
CA SER A 79 16.94 -4.16 8.70
C SER A 79 17.34 -2.68 8.63
N LYS A 80 16.53 -1.84 9.27
CA LYS A 80 16.88 -0.42 9.43
C LYS A 80 18.08 -0.21 10.35
N THR A 81 18.29 -1.09 11.28
CA THR A 81 19.49 -1.07 12.14
C THR A 81 20.74 -1.19 11.30
N GLU A 82 20.74 -2.10 10.32
CA GLU A 82 21.86 -2.27 9.41
C GLU A 82 22.06 -1.03 8.51
N VAL A 83 20.98 -0.43 8.00
CA VAL A 83 21.07 0.83 7.23
C VAL A 83 21.72 1.94 8.08
N ARG A 84 21.35 2.06 9.36
CA ARG A 84 21.93 3.06 10.26
C ARG A 84 23.38 2.78 10.57
N ARG A 85 23.74 1.50 10.77
CA ARG A 85 25.14 1.09 10.98
C ARG A 85 25.99 1.51 9.78
N LEU A 86 25.56 1.20 8.56
CA LEU A 86 26.25 1.61 7.33
C LEU A 86 26.34 3.14 7.20
N ALA A 87 25.27 3.86 7.52
CA ALA A 87 25.29 5.31 7.50
C ALA A 87 26.30 5.90 8.48
N ALA A 88 26.41 5.34 9.68
CA ALA A 88 27.40 5.75 10.67
C ALA A 88 28.84 5.43 10.22
N GLU A 89 29.09 4.24 9.68
CA GLU A 89 30.37 3.83 9.13
C GLU A 89 30.86 4.74 8.01
N HIS A 90 29.94 5.24 7.20
CA HIS A 90 30.25 6.19 6.13
C HIS A 90 30.18 7.66 6.57
N GLY A 91 30.05 7.94 7.86
CA GLY A 91 30.03 9.30 8.40
C GLY A 91 28.84 10.15 7.94
N LEU A 92 27.70 9.52 7.58
CA LEU A 92 26.53 10.25 7.11
C LEU A 92 25.81 10.93 8.29
N PRO A 93 25.53 12.25 8.21
CA PRO A 93 24.95 13.02 9.32
C PRO A 93 23.51 12.60 9.67
N VAL A 94 22.90 11.72 8.87
CA VAL A 94 21.54 11.22 9.07
C VAL A 94 21.48 9.87 9.78
N ALA A 95 22.61 9.29 10.18
CA ALA A 95 22.69 7.98 10.82
C ALA A 95 21.76 7.86 12.05
N ASP A 96 21.73 8.90 12.90
CA ASP A 96 20.93 8.95 14.13
C ASP A 96 19.56 9.59 13.95
N LYS A 97 19.21 10.01 12.72
CA LYS A 97 17.93 10.66 12.47
C LYS A 97 16.77 9.71 12.79
N LYS A 98 15.84 10.18 13.63
CA LYS A 98 14.60 9.46 13.94
C LYS A 98 13.80 9.18 12.65
N ASP A 99 13.00 8.11 12.70
CA ASP A 99 12.07 7.78 11.61
C ASP A 99 11.14 8.96 11.36
N SER A 100 10.89 9.25 10.09
CA SER A 100 9.83 10.20 9.74
C SER A 100 8.50 9.68 10.25
N GLN A 101 7.82 10.48 11.05
CA GLN A 101 6.47 10.24 11.55
C GLN A 101 5.54 11.20 10.80
N GLY A 102 4.34 10.73 10.44
CA GLY A 102 3.35 11.57 9.75
C GLY A 102 3.34 11.42 8.23
N VAL A 103 2.94 12.49 7.54
CA VAL A 103 2.82 12.53 6.08
C VAL A 103 4.19 12.76 5.44
N CYS A 104 4.55 11.94 4.45
CA CYS A 104 5.82 12.05 3.73
C CYS A 104 6.02 13.49 3.20
N PHE A 105 7.22 14.02 3.37
CA PHE A 105 7.66 15.39 2.99
C PHE A 105 7.02 16.54 3.78
N MET A 106 5.98 16.29 4.57
CA MET A 106 5.28 17.33 5.35
C MET A 106 5.66 17.33 6.82
N GLY A 107 6.39 16.31 7.29
CA GLY A 107 6.80 16.18 8.69
C GLY A 107 5.72 15.59 9.61
N PRO A 108 5.82 15.79 10.93
CA PRO A 108 4.88 15.26 11.90
C PRO A 108 3.57 16.05 11.83
N VAL A 109 2.63 15.58 11.03
CA VAL A 109 1.29 16.14 10.88
C VAL A 109 0.28 15.11 11.37
N ASP A 110 -0.69 15.52 12.14
CA ASP A 110 -1.86 14.69 12.43
C ASP A 110 -2.66 14.50 11.15
N VAL A 111 -2.79 13.23 10.71
CA VAL A 111 -3.45 12.90 9.44
C VAL A 111 -4.92 13.31 9.46
N GLY A 112 -5.60 13.16 10.60
CA GLY A 112 -6.99 13.56 10.75
C GLY A 112 -7.17 15.07 10.53
N GLU A 113 -6.34 15.89 11.18
CA GLU A 113 -6.36 17.35 11.01
C GLU A 113 -5.98 17.75 9.58
N PHE A 114 -5.01 17.07 8.99
CA PHE A 114 -4.56 17.35 7.62
C PHE A 114 -5.65 17.12 6.57
N ILE A 115 -6.43 16.05 6.70
CA ILE A 115 -7.46 15.72 5.71
C ILE A 115 -8.78 16.47 5.92
N LYS A 116 -9.03 17.06 7.11
CA LYS A 116 -10.27 17.79 7.44
C LYS A 116 -10.75 18.76 6.35
N PRO A 117 -9.88 19.61 5.75
CA PRO A 117 -10.31 20.56 4.72
C PRO A 117 -10.76 19.90 3.41
N TYR A 118 -10.37 18.64 3.19
CA TYR A 118 -10.56 17.92 1.93
C TYR A 118 -11.69 16.90 1.97
N VAL A 119 -12.25 16.62 3.15
CA VAL A 119 -13.27 15.60 3.34
C VAL A 119 -14.57 16.19 3.94
N ARG A 120 -15.68 15.53 3.65
CA ARG A 120 -16.98 15.92 4.24
C ARG A 120 -17.01 15.55 5.71
N GLN A 121 -17.23 16.55 6.56
CA GLN A 121 -17.41 16.40 8.00
C GLN A 121 -18.89 16.31 8.33
N THR A 122 -19.53 15.19 8.01
CA THR A 122 -20.95 14.99 8.29
C THR A 122 -21.10 13.97 9.41
N VAL A 123 -21.60 14.44 10.56
CA VAL A 123 -21.85 13.56 11.72
C VAL A 123 -22.87 12.48 11.34
N GLY A 124 -22.60 11.24 11.71
CA GLY A 124 -23.45 10.09 11.45
C GLY A 124 -23.40 9.06 12.57
N ALA A 125 -24.20 8.00 12.42
CA ALA A 125 -24.26 6.93 13.41
C ALA A 125 -23.13 5.93 13.23
N ILE A 126 -22.64 5.39 14.36
CA ILE A 126 -21.85 4.15 14.39
C ILE A 126 -22.77 3.05 14.89
N VAL A 127 -22.93 2.01 14.09
CA VAL A 127 -23.78 0.85 14.40
C VAL A 127 -22.99 -0.45 14.36
N THR A 128 -23.41 -1.42 15.12
CA THR A 128 -22.88 -2.79 15.04
C THR A 128 -23.39 -3.50 13.78
N THR A 129 -22.80 -4.66 13.45
CA THR A 129 -23.32 -5.57 12.41
C THR A 129 -24.74 -6.04 12.69
N ALA A 130 -25.17 -6.03 13.98
CA ALA A 130 -26.55 -6.32 14.38
C ALA A 130 -27.51 -5.12 14.25
N GLY A 131 -27.03 -3.94 13.85
CA GLY A 131 -27.83 -2.72 13.71
C GLY A 131 -27.98 -1.89 14.98
N GLU A 132 -27.34 -2.25 16.07
CA GLU A 132 -27.36 -1.51 17.32
C GLU A 132 -26.51 -0.22 17.21
N LYS A 133 -27.08 0.94 17.54
CA LYS A 133 -26.34 2.20 17.58
C LYS A 133 -25.48 2.27 18.85
N ILE A 134 -24.16 2.40 18.67
CA ILE A 134 -23.19 2.42 19.76
C ILE A 134 -22.41 3.74 19.85
N GLY A 135 -22.62 4.66 18.91
CA GLY A 135 -21.92 5.95 18.92
C GLY A 135 -22.22 6.81 17.71
N THR A 136 -21.38 7.84 17.53
CA THR A 136 -21.43 8.75 16.39
C THR A 136 -20.03 8.97 15.85
N HIS A 137 -19.92 9.28 14.55
CA HIS A 137 -18.66 9.64 13.88
C HIS A 137 -18.73 11.05 13.30
N ALA A 138 -17.59 11.68 13.10
CA ALA A 138 -17.48 13.03 12.56
C ALA A 138 -17.49 13.10 11.02
N GLY A 139 -17.42 11.96 10.36
CA GLY A 139 -17.41 11.83 8.89
C GLY A 139 -16.86 10.47 8.48
N LEU A 140 -17.47 9.79 7.48
CA LEU A 140 -17.08 8.45 7.04
C LEU A 140 -15.66 8.41 6.45
N ASP A 141 -15.18 9.52 5.92
CA ASP A 141 -13.88 9.57 5.23
C ASP A 141 -12.69 9.50 6.21
N PHE A 142 -12.91 9.75 7.51
CA PHE A 142 -11.91 9.57 8.55
C PHE A 142 -11.64 8.11 8.91
N TYR A 143 -12.44 7.18 8.39
CA TYR A 143 -12.36 5.76 8.74
C TYR A 143 -11.95 4.90 7.56
N THR A 144 -11.23 3.82 7.86
CA THR A 144 -10.82 2.80 6.90
C THR A 144 -11.40 1.45 7.29
N ILE A 145 -11.88 0.68 6.30
CA ILE A 145 -12.35 -0.69 6.55
C ILE A 145 -11.27 -1.49 7.30
N GLY A 146 -11.66 -2.16 8.40
CA GLY A 146 -10.81 -2.90 9.31
C GLY A 146 -9.98 -2.03 10.27
N GLN A 147 -10.22 -0.73 10.34
CA GLN A 147 -9.67 0.11 11.40
C GLN A 147 -10.18 -0.36 12.76
N ARG A 148 -9.24 -0.44 13.73
CA ARG A 148 -9.54 -0.81 15.13
C ARG A 148 -9.43 0.36 16.08
N LYS A 149 -8.41 1.22 15.88
CA LYS A 149 -8.12 2.34 16.78
C LYS A 149 -8.81 3.61 16.31
N GLY A 150 -9.18 4.49 17.25
CA GLY A 150 -9.72 5.80 16.93
C GLY A 150 -11.17 5.79 16.42
N ILE A 151 -11.93 4.72 16.68
CA ILE A 151 -13.36 4.66 16.34
C ILE A 151 -14.18 5.52 17.30
N GLY A 152 -13.69 5.70 18.54
CA GLY A 152 -14.34 6.59 19.53
C GLY A 152 -15.60 6.02 20.18
N VAL A 153 -15.78 4.70 20.13
CA VAL A 153 -16.89 4.02 20.83
C VAL A 153 -16.41 3.39 22.12
N GLY A 154 -17.14 3.59 23.20
CA GLY A 154 -16.98 2.86 24.45
C GLY A 154 -17.72 1.52 24.40
N GLY A 155 -17.45 0.62 25.37
CA GLY A 155 -18.19 -0.63 25.51
C GLY A 155 -17.30 -1.86 25.74
N THR A 156 -17.87 -3.02 25.51
CA THR A 156 -17.39 -4.35 25.95
C THR A 156 -16.23 -4.94 25.16
N GLY A 157 -15.57 -4.17 24.30
CA GLY A 157 -14.40 -4.70 23.57
C GLY A 157 -13.99 -3.85 22.38
N PRO A 158 -12.90 -4.23 21.70
CA PRO A 158 -12.48 -3.56 20.49
C PRO A 158 -13.44 -3.88 19.35
N TYR A 159 -13.76 -2.82 18.60
CA TYR A 159 -14.52 -2.90 17.36
C TYR A 159 -13.61 -2.72 16.14
N TYR A 160 -14.06 -3.25 15.01
CA TYR A 160 -13.41 -3.08 13.72
C TYR A 160 -14.40 -2.51 12.71
N VAL A 161 -14.01 -1.51 11.94
CA VAL A 161 -14.82 -0.96 10.86
C VAL A 161 -14.99 -2.02 9.77
N THR A 162 -16.22 -2.39 9.46
CA THR A 162 -16.55 -3.40 8.44
C THR A 162 -17.10 -2.78 7.16
N ARG A 163 -17.85 -1.69 7.28
CA ARG A 163 -18.49 -1.03 6.14
C ARG A 163 -18.70 0.46 6.40
N LYS A 164 -18.62 1.25 5.34
CA LYS A 164 -19.02 2.66 5.30
C LYS A 164 -20.24 2.78 4.39
N ASP A 165 -21.39 3.11 4.96
CA ASP A 165 -22.60 3.34 4.19
C ASP A 165 -22.79 4.83 3.95
N TYR A 166 -22.40 5.28 2.76
CA TYR A 166 -22.49 6.70 2.39
C TYR A 166 -23.93 7.17 2.14
N LYS A 167 -24.88 6.25 1.82
CA LYS A 167 -26.28 6.62 1.59
C LYS A 167 -26.97 7.01 2.89
N SER A 168 -26.77 6.21 3.94
CA SER A 168 -27.34 6.45 5.27
C SER A 168 -26.40 7.22 6.19
N ASN A 169 -25.21 7.59 5.73
CA ASN A 169 -24.13 8.19 6.53
C ASN A 169 -23.85 7.39 7.81
N THR A 170 -23.67 6.09 7.67
CA THR A 170 -23.54 5.16 8.80
C THR A 170 -22.21 4.40 8.71
N LEU A 171 -21.48 4.38 9.83
CA LEU A 171 -20.30 3.55 10.00
C LEU A 171 -20.70 2.24 10.66
N VAL A 172 -20.49 1.12 9.97
CA VAL A 172 -20.79 -0.22 10.50
C VAL A 172 -19.52 -0.83 11.08
N VAL A 173 -19.63 -1.34 12.30
CA VAL A 173 -18.52 -1.96 13.00
C VAL A 173 -18.90 -3.34 13.53
N ALA A 174 -17.90 -4.24 13.61
CA ALA A 174 -18.05 -5.57 14.21
C ALA A 174 -17.20 -5.68 15.48
N PRO A 175 -17.63 -6.41 16.50
CA PRO A 175 -16.80 -6.76 17.65
C PRO A 175 -15.63 -7.65 17.22
N ALA A 176 -14.56 -7.66 18.00
CA ALA A 176 -13.32 -8.41 17.68
C ALA A 176 -13.52 -9.93 17.48
N GLY A 177 -14.59 -10.50 18.03
CA GLY A 177 -14.92 -11.91 17.84
C GLY A 177 -15.62 -12.24 16.52
N ASP A 178 -16.10 -11.24 15.78
CA ASP A 178 -16.80 -11.42 14.49
C ASP A 178 -15.84 -11.14 13.33
N GLN A 179 -14.90 -12.06 13.11
CA GLN A 179 -13.94 -11.95 12.00
C GLN A 179 -14.61 -12.13 10.65
N SER A 180 -15.71 -12.87 10.55
CA SER A 180 -16.43 -13.12 9.31
C SER A 180 -16.95 -11.83 8.65
N ALA A 181 -17.26 -10.82 9.44
CA ALA A 181 -17.69 -9.51 8.96
C ALA A 181 -16.58 -8.72 8.21
N LEU A 182 -15.32 -9.14 8.27
CA LEU A 182 -14.18 -8.55 7.58
C LEU A 182 -13.68 -9.40 6.41
N GLU A 183 -14.20 -10.61 6.26
CA GLU A 183 -13.78 -11.52 5.22
C GLU A 183 -14.62 -11.32 3.95
N SER A 184 -13.96 -11.37 2.80
CA SER A 184 -14.61 -11.38 1.50
C SER A 184 -13.90 -12.37 0.59
N ARG A 185 -14.67 -13.10 -0.21
CA ARG A 185 -14.14 -14.05 -1.20
C ARG A 185 -13.74 -13.37 -2.50
N SER A 186 -14.19 -12.15 -2.72
CA SER A 186 -13.91 -11.38 -3.93
C SER A 186 -13.87 -9.88 -3.62
N LEU A 187 -13.15 -9.15 -4.44
CA LEU A 187 -13.15 -7.70 -4.48
C LEU A 187 -13.09 -7.23 -5.93
N VAL A 188 -13.56 -6.04 -6.19
CA VAL A 188 -13.42 -5.38 -7.49
C VAL A 188 -12.43 -4.24 -7.32
N ALA A 189 -11.42 -4.20 -8.20
CA ALA A 189 -10.44 -3.14 -8.24
C ALA A 189 -10.70 -2.21 -9.44
N SER A 190 -10.60 -0.91 -9.22
CA SER A 190 -10.59 0.13 -10.25
C SER A 190 -9.22 0.81 -10.29
N GLU A 191 -8.92 1.52 -11.38
CA GLU A 191 -7.66 2.27 -11.54
C GLU A 191 -6.41 1.37 -11.35
N VAL A 192 -6.48 0.14 -11.85
CA VAL A 192 -5.39 -0.84 -11.72
C VAL A 192 -4.22 -0.42 -12.60
N SER A 193 -3.02 -0.43 -12.04
CA SER A 193 -1.77 -0.17 -12.76
C SER A 193 -0.92 -1.43 -12.82
N PHE A 194 -0.56 -1.85 -14.02
CA PHE A 194 0.38 -2.94 -14.25
C PHE A 194 1.77 -2.37 -14.54
N ILE A 195 2.75 -2.67 -13.71
CA ILE A 195 4.15 -2.27 -13.93
C ILE A 195 4.71 -2.93 -15.21
N GLY A 196 4.21 -4.08 -15.56
CA GLY A 196 4.52 -4.81 -16.79
C GLY A 196 3.45 -4.67 -17.86
N VAL A 197 3.28 -5.74 -18.61
CA VAL A 197 2.20 -5.87 -19.59
C VAL A 197 0.92 -6.25 -18.87
N GLU A 198 -0.18 -5.59 -19.19
CA GLU A 198 -1.51 -5.97 -18.72
C GLU A 198 -1.84 -7.37 -19.23
N PRO A 199 -2.31 -8.30 -18.36
CA PRO A 199 -2.62 -9.66 -18.79
C PRO A 199 -3.82 -9.71 -19.74
N GLU A 200 -3.74 -10.61 -20.71
CA GLU A 200 -4.86 -10.95 -21.60
C GLU A 200 -5.68 -12.07 -20.95
N GLY A 201 -6.65 -11.76 -20.12
CA GLY A 201 -7.52 -12.74 -19.48
C GLY A 201 -7.15 -13.06 -18.03
N GLU A 202 -7.67 -14.19 -17.55
CA GLU A 202 -7.51 -14.63 -16.16
C GLU A 202 -6.07 -15.03 -15.84
N ILE A 203 -5.54 -14.60 -14.69
CA ILE A 203 -4.23 -15.03 -14.20
C ILE A 203 -4.28 -15.39 -12.70
N GLN A 204 -3.40 -16.33 -12.31
CA GLN A 204 -3.17 -16.63 -10.91
C GLN A 204 -2.14 -15.67 -10.34
N ILE A 205 -2.46 -15.11 -9.18
CA ILE A 205 -1.62 -14.14 -8.48
C ILE A 205 -1.50 -14.45 -6.99
N GLN A 206 -0.60 -13.75 -6.33
CA GLN A 206 -0.60 -13.59 -4.88
C GLN A 206 -1.10 -12.18 -4.57
N ALA A 207 -2.16 -12.04 -3.79
CA ALA A 207 -2.79 -10.76 -3.48
C ALA A 207 -2.71 -10.41 -2.00
N ALA A 208 -2.40 -9.15 -1.70
CA ALA A 208 -2.50 -8.58 -0.37
C ALA A 208 -3.29 -7.26 -0.46
N ILE A 209 -4.37 -7.14 0.28
CA ILE A 209 -5.24 -5.95 0.27
C ILE A 209 -4.83 -4.89 1.30
N ARG A 210 -3.84 -5.21 2.13
CA ARG A 210 -3.33 -4.31 3.16
C ARG A 210 -1.82 -4.41 3.29
N TYR A 211 -1.23 -3.31 3.68
CA TYR A 211 0.16 -3.26 4.06
C TYR A 211 0.46 -4.26 5.17
N ARG A 212 1.51 -5.05 5.02
CA ARG A 212 1.97 -6.13 5.91
C ARG A 212 1.05 -7.36 6.01
N GLN A 213 -0.02 -7.42 5.22
CA GLN A 213 -0.75 -8.66 5.10
C GLN A 213 0.12 -9.66 4.32
N GLU A 214 0.17 -10.91 4.77
CA GLU A 214 0.77 -11.99 3.97
C GLU A 214 -0.10 -12.19 2.72
N PRO A 215 0.51 -12.19 1.53
CA PRO A 215 -0.22 -12.41 0.29
C PRO A 215 -0.88 -13.80 0.27
N VAL A 216 -2.10 -13.86 -0.21
CA VAL A 216 -2.85 -15.10 -0.39
C VAL A 216 -3.03 -15.40 -1.87
N PRO A 217 -3.12 -16.69 -2.27
CA PRO A 217 -3.45 -17.07 -3.64
C PRO A 217 -4.78 -16.46 -4.05
N ALA A 218 -4.81 -15.85 -5.22
CA ALA A 218 -6.03 -15.24 -5.78
C ALA A 218 -6.03 -15.40 -7.30
N ARG A 219 -7.20 -15.24 -7.88
CA ARG A 219 -7.43 -15.18 -9.31
C ARG A 219 -7.78 -13.75 -9.67
N LEU A 220 -7.10 -13.20 -10.63
CA LEU A 220 -7.36 -11.88 -11.19
C LEU A 220 -7.96 -12.05 -12.59
N GLU A 221 -9.12 -11.42 -12.80
CA GLU A 221 -9.81 -11.42 -14.10
C GLU A 221 -10.37 -10.04 -14.42
N ARG A 222 -10.44 -9.72 -15.70
CA ARG A 222 -11.02 -8.46 -16.16
C ARG A 222 -12.53 -8.61 -16.32
N LEU A 223 -13.28 -7.72 -15.70
CA LEU A 223 -14.73 -7.67 -15.82
C LEU A 223 -15.16 -7.00 -17.14
N VAL A 224 -16.38 -7.28 -17.58
CA VAL A 224 -16.99 -6.65 -18.76
C VAL A 224 -17.03 -5.11 -18.61
N SER A 225 -17.13 -4.60 -17.39
CA SER A 225 -17.05 -3.17 -17.05
C SER A 225 -15.67 -2.54 -17.24
N GLY A 226 -14.64 -3.34 -17.55
CA GLY A 226 -13.24 -2.90 -17.63
C GLY A 226 -12.50 -2.83 -16.29
N GLN A 227 -13.15 -3.17 -15.18
CA GLN A 227 -12.55 -3.33 -13.85
C GLN A 227 -11.90 -4.72 -13.72
N TRP A 228 -11.14 -4.91 -12.66
CA TRP A 228 -10.47 -6.18 -12.32
C TRP A 228 -10.98 -6.75 -11.01
#